data_25fbf5b4429d4cece861d9c316897666
#
_entry.id   25fbf5b4429d4cece861d9c316897666
#
_cell.length_a   1.000
_cell.length_b   1.000
_cell.length_c   1.000
_cell.angle_alpha   90.00
_cell.angle_beta   90.00
_cell.angle_gamma   90.00
#
_symmetry.space_group_name_H-M   'P 1'
#
loop_
_entity.id
_entity.type
_entity.pdbx_description
1 polymer ?
#
loop_
_entity_poly.entity_id
_entity_poly.type
_entity_poly.pdbx_seq_one_letter_code
_entity_poly.pdbx_strand_id
1 'polypeptide(L)'
;MIMEKGISSVEVLPSKSSQVTAVKVVVKESETKQTQRGKRVGFVLVHAGAGYHSESKAKEYKHVCKRACQKAIEKLQAGALATDAVTAALIELEDSPFTNAGMGSNLNLLGEIECDASIMDGKSLNFGAVGALSGIKNPVSVANRLLCEGQKGKLSAGRIPPCGLWSQDNGLDPCSNSF
;
A
#
# COMPACT_ATOMS: atom_id res chain seq x y z
N MET A 1 -36.34 16.37 -12.76
CA MET A 1 -35.00 15.88 -13.12
C MET A 1 -34.20 15.86 -11.83
N ILE A 2 -34.17 14.70 -11.16
CA ILE A 2 -33.57 14.53 -9.83
C ILE A 2 -32.09 14.16 -10.08
N MET A 3 -31.19 15.04 -9.65
CA MET A 3 -29.76 14.72 -9.61
C MET A 3 -29.50 13.81 -8.40
N GLU A 4 -29.32 12.53 -8.61
CA GLU A 4 -28.74 11.68 -7.59
C GLU A 4 -27.23 11.94 -7.49
N LYS A 5 -26.81 12.49 -6.36
CA LYS A 5 -25.41 12.59 -5.99
C LYS A 5 -24.89 11.16 -5.74
N GLY A 6 -23.89 10.74 -6.51
CA GLY A 6 -23.23 9.45 -6.31
C GLY A 6 -22.64 9.36 -4.89
N ILE A 7 -23.19 8.46 -4.11
CA ILE A 7 -22.72 8.18 -2.75
C ILE A 7 -21.63 7.12 -2.87
N SER A 8 -20.41 7.47 -2.46
CA SER A 8 -19.38 6.46 -2.20
C SER A 8 -19.74 5.77 -0.88
N SER A 9 -20.17 4.52 -0.94
CA SER A 9 -20.42 3.74 0.26
C SER A 9 -19.15 3.00 0.67
N VAL A 10 -18.78 3.12 1.94
CA VAL A 10 -17.72 2.33 2.55
C VAL A 10 -18.39 1.25 3.39
N GLU A 11 -18.30 0.00 2.97
CA GLU A 11 -18.79 -1.13 3.76
C GLU A 11 -17.64 -1.73 4.57
N VAL A 12 -17.87 -1.87 5.87
CA VAL A 12 -16.99 -2.58 6.79
C VAL A 12 -17.60 -3.95 7.04
N LEU A 13 -16.93 -5.00 6.58
CA LEU A 13 -17.37 -6.38 6.78
C LEU A 13 -16.80 -6.92 8.09
N PRO A 14 -17.63 -7.25 9.10
CA PRO A 14 -17.15 -7.93 10.29
C PRO A 14 -16.91 -9.41 9.99
N SER A 15 -15.73 -9.92 10.24
CA SER A 15 -15.50 -11.36 10.25
C SER A 15 -15.82 -11.93 11.63
N LYS A 16 -16.52 -13.06 11.68
CA LYS A 16 -16.94 -13.72 12.94
C LYS A 16 -15.81 -14.49 13.65
N SER A 17 -14.61 -14.51 13.12
CA SER A 17 -13.46 -15.13 13.80
C SER A 17 -12.20 -14.39 13.44
N SER A 18 -11.51 -13.87 14.46
CA SER A 18 -10.22 -13.15 14.38
C SER A 18 -10.30 -11.77 13.71
N GLN A 19 -10.18 -10.78 14.45
CA GLN A 19 -9.81 -9.36 14.37
C GLN A 19 -9.30 -8.81 13.01
N VAL A 20 -9.88 -9.27 11.91
CA VAL A 20 -9.57 -8.76 10.57
C VAL A 20 -10.68 -7.80 10.15
N THR A 21 -10.36 -6.54 9.98
CA THR A 21 -11.28 -5.56 9.42
C THR A 21 -10.95 -5.33 7.96
N ALA A 22 -11.77 -5.86 7.07
CA ALA A 22 -11.69 -5.55 5.65
C ALA A 22 -12.58 -4.32 5.35
N VAL A 23 -12.05 -3.33 4.66
CA VAL A 23 -12.80 -2.16 4.21
C VAL A 23 -12.98 -2.25 2.70
N LYS A 24 -14.21 -2.43 2.26
CA LYS A 24 -14.58 -2.38 0.84
C LYS A 24 -15.09 -0.97 0.51
N VAL A 25 -14.43 -0.31 -0.42
CA VAL A 25 -14.89 0.97 -0.96
C VAL A 25 -15.46 0.73 -2.35
N VAL A 26 -16.77 0.92 -2.50
CA VAL A 26 -17.44 0.85 -3.81
C VAL A 26 -17.71 2.29 -4.26
N VAL A 27 -17.06 2.72 -5.33
CA VAL A 27 -17.35 4.02 -5.95
C VAL A 27 -18.42 3.80 -7.01
N LYS A 28 -19.64 4.30 -6.78
CA LYS A 28 -20.65 4.44 -7.83
C LYS A 28 -20.48 5.83 -8.43
N GLU A 29 -20.21 5.88 -9.71
CA GLU A 29 -20.13 7.13 -10.45
C GLU A 29 -21.49 7.50 -11.05
N SER A 30 -21.88 8.77 -10.90
CA SER A 30 -23.00 9.36 -11.66
C SER A 30 -22.51 9.80 -13.04
N GLU A 31 -23.24 9.42 -14.07
CA GLU A 31 -22.94 9.75 -15.46
C GLU A 31 -23.04 11.25 -15.73
N THR A 32 -21.92 11.87 -16.08
CA THR A 32 -21.93 13.10 -16.86
C THR A 32 -21.32 12.76 -18.24
N LYS A 33 -22.11 12.98 -19.29
CA LYS A 33 -21.72 12.72 -20.68
C LYS A 33 -20.51 13.58 -21.07
N GLN A 34 -19.35 12.97 -21.15
CA GLN A 34 -18.23 13.46 -21.97
C GLN A 34 -17.40 12.29 -22.47
N THR A 35 -17.27 12.22 -23.78
CA THR A 35 -16.36 11.44 -24.65
C THR A 35 -15.80 10.12 -24.09
N GLN A 36 -16.18 9.02 -24.74
CA GLN A 36 -15.80 7.63 -24.51
C GLN A 36 -14.28 7.40 -24.52
N ARG A 37 -13.63 7.64 -23.40
CA ARG A 37 -12.50 6.83 -22.97
C ARG A 37 -13.06 5.88 -21.93
N GLY A 38 -13.09 4.58 -22.20
CA GLY A 38 -13.70 3.58 -21.36
C GLY A 38 -13.32 3.79 -19.90
N LYS A 39 -14.34 4.02 -19.06
CA LYS A 39 -14.22 4.26 -17.63
C LYS A 39 -13.55 3.04 -17.00
N ARG A 40 -12.30 3.18 -16.56
CA ARG A 40 -11.59 2.09 -15.86
C ARG A 40 -12.20 1.98 -14.48
N VAL A 41 -12.97 0.91 -14.25
CA VAL A 41 -13.51 0.57 -12.92
C VAL A 41 -12.40 -0.10 -12.14
N GLY A 42 -11.95 0.55 -11.06
CA GLY A 42 -11.00 -0.01 -10.12
C GLY A 42 -11.69 -0.48 -8.84
N PHE A 43 -11.13 -1.51 -8.21
CA PHE A 43 -11.52 -1.97 -6.89
C PHE A 43 -10.30 -1.93 -5.97
N VAL A 44 -10.48 -1.44 -4.73
CA VAL A 44 -9.44 -1.36 -3.72
C VAL A 44 -9.91 -2.06 -2.46
N LEU A 45 -9.09 -2.97 -1.96
CA LEU A 45 -9.27 -3.61 -0.67
C LEU A 45 -8.04 -3.31 0.19
N VAL A 46 -8.26 -2.85 1.42
CA VAL A 46 -7.21 -2.62 2.41
C VAL A 46 -7.47 -3.53 3.60
N HIS A 47 -6.42 -4.21 4.05
CA HIS A 47 -6.39 -5.00 5.26
C HIS A 47 -5.44 -4.36 6.27
N ALA A 48 -5.90 -4.19 7.49
CA ALA A 48 -5.07 -3.88 8.65
C ALA A 48 -5.49 -4.83 9.75
N GLY A 49 -4.59 -5.68 10.18
CA GLY A 49 -4.90 -6.75 11.12
C GLY A 49 -3.65 -7.44 11.63
N ALA A 50 -3.87 -8.58 12.26
CA ALA A 50 -3.00 -9.33 13.13
C ALA A 50 -2.70 -8.61 14.47
N GLY A 51 -2.86 -9.36 15.58
CA GLY A 51 -2.69 -8.86 16.93
C GLY A 51 -3.96 -8.32 17.58
N TYR A 52 -3.81 -7.73 18.72
CA TYR A 52 -4.90 -7.17 19.51
C TYR A 52 -5.24 -5.75 19.05
N HIS A 53 -6.47 -5.54 18.66
CA HIS A 53 -7.00 -4.21 18.36
C HIS A 53 -7.98 -3.79 19.45
N SER A 54 -7.66 -2.72 20.17
CA SER A 54 -8.52 -2.16 21.19
C SER A 54 -9.84 -1.67 20.61
N GLU A 55 -10.97 -2.07 21.19
CA GLU A 55 -12.29 -1.58 20.80
C GLU A 55 -12.41 -0.06 20.95
N SER A 56 -11.74 0.52 21.93
CA SER A 56 -11.73 1.98 22.16
C SER A 56 -11.14 2.75 20.98
N LYS A 57 -10.23 2.15 20.21
CA LYS A 57 -9.58 2.73 19.01
C LYS A 57 -10.15 2.21 17.68
N ALA A 58 -11.28 1.51 17.72
CA ALA A 58 -11.87 0.92 16.52
C ALA A 58 -12.21 1.96 15.44
N LYS A 59 -12.57 3.18 15.84
CA LYS A 59 -12.86 4.28 14.91
C LYS A 59 -11.60 4.74 14.17
N GLU A 60 -10.48 4.85 14.87
CA GLU A 60 -9.18 5.24 14.35
C GLU A 60 -8.68 4.20 13.33
N TYR A 61 -8.72 2.91 13.64
CA TYR A 61 -8.34 1.84 12.71
C TYR A 61 -9.18 1.87 11.43
N LYS A 62 -10.51 2.01 11.56
CA LYS A 62 -11.41 2.14 10.40
C LYS A 62 -11.10 3.39 9.59
N HIS A 63 -10.80 4.51 10.26
CA HIS A 63 -10.47 5.78 9.60
C HIS A 63 -9.20 5.67 8.76
N VAL A 64 -8.15 5.05 9.30
CA VAL A 64 -6.89 4.83 8.57
C VAL A 64 -7.12 3.97 7.34
N CYS A 65 -7.81 2.83 7.48
CA CYS A 65 -8.12 1.97 6.33
C CYS A 65 -8.95 2.71 5.27
N LYS A 66 -9.91 3.53 5.70
CA LYS A 66 -10.71 4.36 4.78
C LYS A 66 -9.83 5.36 4.02
N ARG A 67 -8.92 6.06 4.70
CA ARG A 67 -7.98 7.00 4.06
C ARG A 67 -7.09 6.29 3.06
N ALA A 68 -6.52 5.15 3.41
CA ALA A 68 -5.71 4.34 2.51
C ALA A 68 -6.47 3.96 1.23
N CYS A 69 -7.71 3.48 1.37
CA CYS A 69 -8.58 3.21 0.21
C CYS A 69 -8.82 4.47 -0.64
N GLN A 70 -9.10 5.62 -0.01
CA GLN A 70 -9.31 6.87 -0.73
C GLN A 70 -8.10 7.29 -1.53
N LYS A 71 -6.89 7.20 -0.95
CA LYS A 71 -5.65 7.51 -1.65
C LYS A 71 -5.41 6.62 -2.87
N ALA A 72 -5.67 5.32 -2.73
CA ALA A 72 -5.56 4.40 -3.87
C ALA A 72 -6.59 4.73 -4.97
N ILE A 73 -7.83 5.04 -4.60
CA ILE A 73 -8.89 5.39 -5.56
C ILE A 73 -8.56 6.69 -6.29
N GLU A 74 -8.06 7.72 -5.60
CA GLU A 74 -7.59 8.97 -6.21
C GLU A 74 -6.54 8.70 -7.30
N LYS A 75 -5.59 7.79 -7.04
CA LYS A 75 -4.57 7.38 -8.01
C LYS A 75 -5.19 6.66 -9.22
N LEU A 76 -6.10 5.71 -8.99
CA LEU A 76 -6.77 4.98 -10.07
C LEU A 76 -7.63 5.90 -10.94
N GLN A 77 -8.35 6.84 -10.34
CA GLN A 77 -9.16 7.84 -11.06
C GLN A 77 -8.29 8.79 -11.90
N ALA A 78 -7.09 9.11 -11.42
CA ALA A 78 -6.09 9.87 -12.17
C ALA A 78 -5.42 9.05 -13.29
N GLY A 79 -5.77 7.77 -13.45
CA GLY A 79 -5.22 6.90 -14.49
C GLY A 79 -3.86 6.27 -14.15
N ALA A 80 -3.43 6.33 -12.89
CA ALA A 80 -2.20 5.70 -12.44
C ALA A 80 -2.27 4.15 -12.50
N LEU A 81 -1.13 3.50 -12.45
CA LEU A 81 -1.04 2.05 -12.40
C LEU A 81 -1.58 1.50 -11.06
N ALA A 82 -2.01 0.23 -11.08
CA ALA A 82 -2.47 -0.44 -9.85
C ALA A 82 -1.37 -0.48 -8.78
N THR A 83 -0.11 -0.65 -9.17
CA THR A 83 1.06 -0.62 -8.27
C THR A 83 1.24 0.74 -7.59
N ASP A 84 1.03 1.86 -8.34
CA ASP A 84 1.07 3.20 -7.75
C ASP A 84 -0.06 3.43 -6.75
N ALA A 85 -1.25 2.91 -7.06
CA ALA A 85 -2.41 2.99 -6.18
C ALA A 85 -2.19 2.20 -4.87
N VAL A 86 -1.65 0.98 -4.97
CA VAL A 86 -1.31 0.14 -3.82
C VAL A 86 -0.22 0.81 -2.98
N THR A 87 0.82 1.34 -3.61
CA THR A 87 1.90 2.08 -2.91
C THR A 87 1.33 3.27 -2.13
N ALA A 88 0.44 4.05 -2.75
CA ALA A 88 -0.20 5.19 -2.06
C ALA A 88 -1.05 4.76 -0.86
N ALA A 89 -1.77 3.63 -0.96
CA ALA A 89 -2.52 3.08 0.17
C ALA A 89 -1.59 2.62 1.32
N LEU A 90 -0.50 1.93 0.99
CA LEU A 90 0.44 1.42 1.97
C LEU A 90 1.20 2.56 2.67
N ILE A 91 1.59 3.62 1.97
CA ILE A 91 2.17 4.82 2.58
C ILE A 91 1.23 5.41 3.65
N GLU A 92 -0.08 5.47 3.38
CA GLU A 92 -1.05 5.94 4.39
C GLU A 92 -1.11 5.02 5.62
N LEU A 93 -0.91 3.71 5.45
CA LEU A 93 -0.84 2.76 6.56
C LEU A 93 0.48 2.88 7.31
N GLU A 94 1.62 3.01 6.62
CA GLU A 94 2.95 3.18 7.19
C GLU A 94 3.11 4.52 7.94
N ASP A 95 2.45 5.58 7.48
CA ASP A 95 2.44 6.90 8.13
C ASP A 95 1.46 6.98 9.31
N SER A 96 0.76 5.88 9.63
CA SER A 96 -0.21 5.83 10.71
C SER A 96 0.37 5.18 11.97
N PRO A 97 0.16 5.76 13.16
CA PRO A 97 0.56 5.12 14.42
C PRO A 97 -0.36 3.95 14.82
N PHE A 98 -1.42 3.67 14.05
CA PHE A 98 -2.41 2.64 14.37
C PHE A 98 -2.17 1.32 13.63
N THR A 99 -1.11 1.21 12.84
CA THR A 99 -0.73 -0.01 12.14
C THR A 99 0.64 -0.46 12.60
N ASN A 100 0.90 -1.77 12.60
CA ASN A 100 2.24 -2.29 12.85
C ASN A 100 3.07 -2.24 11.55
N ALA A 101 3.27 -1.02 11.04
CA ALA A 101 4.02 -0.74 9.83
C ALA A 101 4.58 0.69 9.91
N GLY A 102 5.79 0.93 9.47
CA GLY A 102 6.41 2.25 9.46
C GLY A 102 6.38 2.93 10.83
N MET A 103 5.70 4.07 10.93
CA MET A 103 5.62 4.88 12.16
C MET A 103 5.01 4.14 13.36
N GLY A 104 4.06 3.22 13.12
CA GLY A 104 3.37 2.46 14.16
C GLY A 104 4.02 1.12 14.48
N SER A 105 5.19 0.80 13.91
CA SER A 105 5.85 -0.48 14.10
C SER A 105 6.23 -0.73 15.55
N ASN A 106 6.06 -1.98 15.98
CA ASN A 106 6.59 -2.44 17.26
C ASN A 106 8.12 -2.45 17.22
N LEU A 107 8.72 -2.24 18.38
CA LEU A 107 10.18 -2.32 18.53
C LEU A 107 10.63 -3.78 18.62
N ASN A 108 11.82 -4.05 18.10
CA ASN A 108 12.51 -5.32 18.33
C ASN A 108 13.09 -5.38 19.76
N LEU A 109 13.78 -6.47 20.13
CA LEU A 109 14.37 -6.65 21.46
C LEU A 109 15.47 -5.64 21.80
N LEU A 110 16.06 -4.99 20.79
CA LEU A 110 17.07 -3.96 20.95
C LEU A 110 16.47 -2.54 21.07
N GLY A 111 15.14 -2.41 20.96
CA GLY A 111 14.47 -1.13 21.00
C GLY A 111 14.48 -0.40 19.66
N GLU A 112 14.74 -1.09 18.56
CA GLU A 112 14.84 -0.54 17.21
C GLU A 112 13.60 -0.90 16.37
N ILE A 113 13.34 -0.11 15.31
CA ILE A 113 12.31 -0.39 14.34
C ILE A 113 12.96 -1.07 13.13
N GLU A 114 12.42 -2.24 12.79
CA GLU A 114 12.73 -2.98 11.57
C GLU A 114 11.42 -3.23 10.83
N CYS A 115 11.41 -2.88 9.55
CA CYS A 115 10.21 -2.95 8.73
C CYS A 115 10.43 -3.84 7.51
N ASP A 116 9.37 -4.56 7.15
CA ASP A 116 9.27 -5.35 5.94
C ASP A 116 8.19 -4.74 5.03
N ALA A 117 8.41 -4.84 3.73
CA ALA A 117 7.38 -4.50 2.74
C ALA A 117 7.56 -5.32 1.48
N SER A 118 6.46 -5.57 0.78
CA SER A 118 6.50 -6.19 -0.53
C SER A 118 5.37 -5.66 -1.41
N ILE A 119 5.59 -5.70 -2.72
CA ILE A 119 4.61 -5.31 -3.72
C ILE A 119 4.75 -6.22 -4.93
N MET A 120 3.62 -6.59 -5.53
CA MET A 120 3.56 -7.40 -6.75
C MET A 120 2.68 -6.72 -7.79
N ASP A 121 3.14 -6.76 -9.04
CA ASP A 121 2.32 -6.39 -10.19
C ASP A 121 1.55 -7.62 -10.68
N GLY A 122 0.22 -7.58 -10.60
CA GLY A 122 -0.65 -8.71 -10.99
C GLY A 122 -0.64 -9.01 -12.50
N LYS A 123 -0.14 -8.10 -13.33
CA LYS A 123 -0.04 -8.32 -14.78
C LYS A 123 1.23 -9.08 -15.16
N SER A 124 2.37 -8.63 -14.68
CA SER A 124 3.68 -9.23 -14.99
C SER A 124 4.09 -10.32 -14.00
N LEU A 125 3.45 -10.38 -12.84
CA LEU A 125 3.81 -11.19 -11.67
C LEU A 125 5.21 -10.87 -11.12
N ASN A 126 5.82 -9.80 -11.57
CA ASN A 126 7.04 -9.29 -10.97
C ASN A 126 6.74 -8.72 -9.58
N PHE A 127 7.70 -8.81 -8.70
CA PHE A 127 7.59 -8.29 -7.36
C PHE A 127 8.85 -7.55 -6.91
N GLY A 128 8.70 -6.71 -5.90
CA GLY A 128 9.80 -6.13 -5.14
C GLY A 128 9.54 -6.36 -3.66
N ALA A 129 10.56 -6.70 -2.90
CA ALA A 129 10.46 -6.97 -1.48
C ALA A 129 11.65 -6.37 -0.73
N VAL A 130 11.39 -5.94 0.50
CA VAL A 130 12.41 -5.47 1.44
C VAL A 130 12.14 -6.07 2.80
N GLY A 131 13.19 -6.35 3.55
CA GLY A 131 13.09 -6.93 4.89
C GLY A 131 14.11 -6.33 5.85
N ALA A 132 13.73 -6.26 7.11
CA ALA A 132 14.53 -5.74 8.21
C ALA A 132 15.09 -4.33 7.95
N LEU A 133 14.34 -3.47 7.24
CA LEU A 133 14.79 -2.10 6.97
C LEU A 133 14.65 -1.22 8.21
N SER A 134 15.75 -0.59 8.59
CA SER A 134 15.80 0.44 9.63
C SER A 134 16.05 1.82 9.02
N GLY A 135 15.51 2.87 9.64
CA GLY A 135 15.76 4.25 9.23
C GLY A 135 15.01 4.70 7.95
N ILE A 136 14.18 3.87 7.38
CA ILE A 136 13.38 4.19 6.18
C ILE A 136 11.94 4.48 6.60
N LYS A 137 11.44 5.67 6.25
CA LYS A 137 10.08 6.09 6.59
C LYS A 137 9.00 5.21 5.95
N ASN A 138 9.14 4.92 4.64
CA ASN A 138 8.16 4.18 3.86
C ASN A 138 8.81 3.00 3.13
N PRO A 139 8.95 1.84 3.78
CA PRO A 139 9.53 0.63 3.19
C PRO A 139 8.88 0.21 1.87
N VAL A 140 7.57 0.38 1.73
CA VAL A 140 6.85 0.07 0.47
C VAL A 140 7.37 0.86 -0.72
N SER A 141 7.87 2.08 -0.51
CA SER A 141 8.44 2.90 -1.59
C SER A 141 9.72 2.26 -2.13
N VAL A 142 10.54 1.66 -1.27
CA VAL A 142 11.74 0.93 -1.68
C VAL A 142 11.36 -0.36 -2.41
N ALA A 143 10.40 -1.11 -1.88
CA ALA A 143 9.88 -2.31 -2.54
C ALA A 143 9.32 -2.01 -3.95
N ASN A 144 8.56 -0.92 -4.09
CA ASN A 144 8.03 -0.48 -5.39
C ASN A 144 9.17 -0.04 -6.33
N ARG A 145 10.21 0.61 -5.82
CA ARG A 145 11.39 0.95 -6.64
C ARG A 145 12.07 -0.29 -7.18
N LEU A 146 12.27 -1.33 -6.36
CA LEU A 146 12.83 -2.61 -6.81
C LEU A 146 11.97 -3.26 -7.90
N LEU A 147 10.64 -3.28 -7.71
CA LEU A 147 9.71 -3.77 -8.74
C LEU A 147 9.89 -3.00 -10.06
N CYS A 148 9.89 -1.66 -10.00
CA CYS A 148 10.02 -0.83 -11.20
C CYS A 148 11.37 -1.05 -11.91
N GLU A 149 12.47 -1.17 -11.17
CA GLU A 149 13.78 -1.46 -11.75
C GLU A 149 13.82 -2.87 -12.36
N GLY A 150 13.21 -3.85 -11.69
CA GLY A 150 13.08 -5.20 -12.22
C GLY A 150 12.32 -5.29 -13.53
N GLN A 151 11.28 -4.46 -13.68
CA GLN A 151 10.47 -4.40 -14.90
C GLN A 151 11.18 -3.77 -16.10
N LYS A 152 12.26 -3.03 -15.90
CA LYS A 152 13.09 -2.48 -17.01
C LYS A 152 13.88 -3.57 -17.75
N GLY A 153 13.94 -4.79 -17.21
CA GLY A 153 14.63 -5.91 -17.81
C GLY A 153 16.05 -6.12 -17.25
N LYS A 154 16.87 -6.84 -18.01
CA LYS A 154 18.23 -7.22 -17.56
C LYS A 154 19.13 -5.99 -17.44
N LEU A 155 19.96 -5.99 -16.41
CA LEU A 155 21.05 -5.03 -16.23
C LEU A 155 22.17 -5.29 -17.25
N SER A 156 23.18 -4.40 -17.26
CA SER A 156 24.38 -4.57 -18.08
C SER A 156 25.02 -5.94 -17.85
N ALA A 157 25.65 -6.50 -18.90
CA ALA A 157 26.24 -7.83 -18.89
C ALA A 157 25.23 -8.98 -18.61
N GLY A 158 23.93 -8.78 -18.86
CA GLY A 158 22.90 -9.81 -18.70
C GLY A 158 22.53 -10.13 -17.25
N ARG A 159 22.95 -9.33 -16.29
CA ARG A 159 22.61 -9.52 -14.87
C ARG A 159 21.10 -9.33 -14.64
N ILE A 160 20.58 -10.10 -13.70
CA ILE A 160 19.18 -10.00 -13.26
C ILE A 160 19.08 -8.90 -12.20
N PRO A 161 18.13 -7.96 -12.30
CA PRO A 161 17.87 -6.97 -11.25
C PRO A 161 17.52 -7.65 -9.92
N PRO A 162 17.93 -7.12 -8.77
CA PRO A 162 17.49 -7.64 -7.48
C PRO A 162 15.98 -7.43 -7.33
N CYS A 163 15.28 -8.46 -6.87
CA CYS A 163 13.86 -8.39 -6.52
C CYS A 163 13.62 -8.26 -5.01
N GLY A 164 14.67 -8.42 -4.21
CA GLY A 164 14.63 -8.30 -2.76
C GLY A 164 15.87 -7.61 -2.20
N LEU A 165 15.67 -6.85 -1.13
CA LEU A 165 16.72 -6.17 -0.37
C LEU A 165 16.48 -6.42 1.12
N TRP A 166 17.53 -6.82 1.84
CA TRP A 166 17.50 -6.97 3.29
C TRP A 166 18.60 -6.11 3.90
N SER A 167 18.27 -5.34 4.93
CA SER A 167 19.28 -4.68 5.76
C SER A 167 19.92 -5.74 6.67
N GLN A 168 21.25 -5.76 6.71
CA GLN A 168 22.00 -6.34 7.82
C GLN A 168 22.57 -5.18 8.62
N ASP A 169 22.77 -5.34 9.91
CA ASP A 169 23.20 -4.32 10.91
C ASP A 169 24.51 -3.55 10.61
N ASN A 170 24.97 -3.49 9.39
CA ASN A 170 26.22 -2.86 8.98
C ASN A 170 25.98 -1.69 8.01
N GLY A 171 25.20 -0.69 8.46
CA GLY A 171 25.35 0.69 7.94
C GLY A 171 25.26 0.89 6.43
N LEU A 172 24.44 0.11 5.72
CA LEU A 172 24.12 0.43 4.33
C LEU A 172 23.06 1.53 4.32
N ASP A 173 23.50 2.74 4.10
CA ASP A 173 22.62 3.84 3.74
C ASP A 173 22.05 3.57 2.32
N PRO A 174 20.78 3.14 2.19
CA PRO A 174 20.21 2.80 0.89
C PRO A 174 20.03 4.03 -0.02
N CYS A 175 20.26 5.22 0.50
CA CYS A 175 20.17 6.48 -0.25
C CYS A 175 21.50 6.99 -0.79
N SER A 176 22.64 6.41 -0.37
CA SER A 176 23.96 6.89 -0.80
C SER A 176 24.44 6.27 -2.12
N ASN A 177 23.78 5.25 -2.62
CA ASN A 177 24.09 4.69 -3.94
C ASN A 177 23.10 5.21 -4.98
N SER A 178 23.47 6.34 -5.58
CA SER A 178 22.91 6.78 -6.86
C SER A 178 23.09 5.67 -7.90
N PHE A 179 21.99 5.03 -8.28
CA PHE A 179 21.90 4.16 -9.45
C PHE A 179 21.71 4.99 -10.71
#